data_e466dd74e338a6d0ed6ae3b1694968c2
#
_entry.id   e466dd74e338a6d0ed6ae3b1694968c2
#
_cell.length_a   1.000
_cell.length_b   1.000
_cell.length_c   1.000
_cell.angle_alpha   90.00
_cell.angle_beta   90.00
_cell.angle_gamma   90.00
#
_symmetry.space_group_name_H-M   'P 1'
#
loop_
_entity.id
_entity.type
_entity.pdbx_description
1 polymer ?
#
loop_
_entity_poly.entity_id
_entity_poly.type
_entity_poly.pdbx_seq_one_letter_code
_entity_poly.pdbx_strand_id
1 'polypeptide(L)'
;MNNREVTAADVAHAAKQASFALAASPSKTRNSALLAIAAALRAKAGQIFKANDIDMRQAEKEGLAAPALKRLKFDEHKLGDVCAGLEQLAAMDDPIGQEQLRTELADGLVLSHQLPHRRGRRDL
;
A
#
# COMPACT_ATOMS: atom_id res chain seq x y z
N MET A 1 20.50 14.19 22.86
CA MET A 1 19.60 13.86 21.73
C MET A 1 18.32 13.27 22.31
N ASN A 2 17.21 13.99 22.16
CA ASN A 2 15.91 13.44 22.55
C ASN A 2 15.52 12.38 21.51
N ASN A 3 15.75 11.13 21.85
CA ASN A 3 15.21 9.99 21.08
C ASN A 3 13.71 9.88 21.44
N ARG A 4 12.91 10.78 20.90
CA ARG A 4 11.45 10.71 21.06
C ARG A 4 10.98 9.45 20.34
N GLU A 5 10.41 8.54 21.09
CA GLU A 5 9.81 7.34 20.55
C GLU A 5 8.66 7.73 19.60
N VAL A 6 8.70 7.18 18.37
CA VAL A 6 7.67 7.46 17.36
C VAL A 6 6.38 6.77 17.78
N THR A 7 5.34 7.54 17.98
CA THR A 7 4.02 7.02 18.38
C THR A 7 3.17 6.64 17.17
N ALA A 8 2.13 5.84 17.40
CA ALA A 8 1.14 5.52 16.37
C ALA A 8 0.45 6.78 15.81
N ALA A 9 0.24 7.79 16.66
CA ALA A 9 -0.30 9.09 16.25
C ALA A 9 0.66 9.84 15.29
N ASP A 10 1.96 9.79 15.54
CA ASP A 10 2.96 10.40 14.64
C ASP A 10 2.95 9.72 13.27
N VAL A 11 2.86 8.40 13.23
CA VAL A 11 2.77 7.62 11.98
C VAL A 11 1.50 7.97 11.21
N ALA A 12 0.35 8.00 11.89
CA ALA A 12 -0.93 8.34 11.28
C ALA A 12 -0.93 9.78 10.73
N HIS A 13 -0.34 10.73 11.46
CA HIS A 13 -0.21 12.11 11.00
C HIS A 13 0.67 12.20 9.75
N ALA A 14 1.82 11.55 9.75
CA ALA A 14 2.73 11.52 8.59
C ALA A 14 2.06 10.90 7.36
N ALA A 15 1.33 9.79 7.53
CA ALA A 15 0.58 9.15 6.46
C ALA A 15 -0.51 10.06 5.89
N LYS A 16 -1.23 10.78 6.75
CA LYS A 16 -2.25 11.75 6.32
C LYS A 16 -1.64 12.89 5.51
N GLN A 17 -0.51 13.44 5.95
CA GLN A 17 0.19 14.51 5.22
C GLN A 17 0.66 14.01 3.84
N ALA A 18 1.25 12.82 3.79
CA ALA A 18 1.69 12.21 2.54
C ALA A 18 0.53 11.94 1.56
N SER A 19 -0.67 11.63 2.08
CA SER A 19 -1.85 11.36 1.25
C SER A 19 -2.28 12.53 0.38
N PHE A 20 -2.04 13.78 0.81
CA PHE A 20 -2.38 14.95 0.01
C PHE A 20 -1.52 15.05 -1.25
N ALA A 21 -0.21 14.86 -1.13
CA ALA A 21 0.69 14.85 -2.28
C ALA A 21 0.41 13.67 -3.20
N LEU A 22 0.14 12.50 -2.63
CA LEU A 22 -0.19 11.29 -3.40
C LEU A 22 -1.48 11.45 -4.19
N ALA A 23 -2.52 12.05 -3.58
CA ALA A 23 -3.80 12.30 -4.23
C ALA A 23 -3.69 13.27 -5.42
N ALA A 24 -2.76 14.24 -5.34
CA ALA A 24 -2.51 15.22 -6.39
C ALA A 24 -1.54 14.71 -7.47
N SER A 25 -0.85 13.58 -7.24
CA SER A 25 0.13 13.05 -8.17
C SER A 25 -0.55 12.39 -9.39
N PRO A 26 0.09 12.45 -10.58
CA PRO A 26 -0.43 11.76 -11.76
C PRO A 26 -0.31 10.24 -11.61
N SER A 27 -1.17 9.51 -12.33
CA SER A 27 -1.19 8.04 -12.36
C SER A 27 0.19 7.44 -12.65
N LYS A 28 0.91 8.02 -13.62
CA LYS A 28 2.27 7.59 -13.98
C LYS A 28 3.22 7.60 -12.76
N THR A 29 3.15 8.62 -11.92
CA THR A 29 3.98 8.73 -10.72
C THR A 29 3.63 7.64 -9.70
N ARG A 30 2.35 7.40 -9.46
CA ARG A 30 1.89 6.34 -8.56
C ARG A 30 2.27 4.95 -9.05
N ASN A 31 2.12 4.68 -10.34
CA ASN A 31 2.50 3.41 -10.95
C ASN A 31 4.02 3.19 -10.90
N SER A 32 4.81 4.22 -11.17
CA SER A 32 6.26 4.16 -11.03
C SER A 32 6.69 3.85 -9.60
N ALA A 33 6.00 4.40 -8.60
CA ALA A 33 6.26 4.11 -7.20
C ALA A 33 5.97 2.64 -6.86
N LEU A 34 4.85 2.07 -7.33
CA LEU A 34 4.51 0.66 -7.13
C LEU A 34 5.58 -0.27 -7.73
N LEU A 35 6.01 0.01 -8.95
CA LEU A 35 7.07 -0.77 -9.62
C LEU A 35 8.43 -0.62 -8.92
N ALA A 36 8.75 0.57 -8.42
CA ALA A 36 9.97 0.79 -7.64
C ALA A 36 9.96 0.03 -6.31
N ILE A 37 8.81 -0.08 -5.64
CA ILE A 37 8.64 -0.89 -4.43
C ILE A 37 8.89 -2.37 -4.76
N ALA A 38 8.29 -2.90 -5.82
CA ALA A 38 8.51 -4.29 -6.23
C ALA A 38 9.99 -4.58 -6.53
N ALA A 39 10.66 -3.68 -7.24
CA ALA A 39 12.09 -3.80 -7.56
C ALA A 39 12.95 -3.75 -6.28
N ALA A 40 12.65 -2.86 -5.34
CA ALA A 40 13.37 -2.74 -4.07
C ALA A 40 13.18 -3.99 -3.18
N LEU A 41 11.98 -4.56 -3.15
CA LEU A 41 11.71 -5.81 -2.42
C LEU A 41 12.54 -6.97 -2.98
N ARG A 42 12.61 -7.11 -4.29
CA ARG A 42 13.44 -8.14 -4.93
C ARG A 42 14.93 -7.92 -4.64
N ALA A 43 15.41 -6.69 -4.75
CA ALA A 43 16.80 -6.36 -4.50
C ALA A 43 17.22 -6.62 -3.04
N LYS A 44 16.32 -6.47 -2.09
CA LYS A 44 16.56 -6.65 -0.65
C LYS A 44 16.02 -7.97 -0.11
N ALA A 45 15.61 -8.89 -0.96
CA ALA A 45 15.00 -10.17 -0.59
C ALA A 45 15.80 -10.93 0.47
N GLY A 46 17.12 -11.06 0.29
CA GLY A 46 17.98 -11.75 1.25
C GLY A 46 17.98 -11.13 2.63
N GLN A 47 17.96 -9.81 2.73
CA GLN A 47 17.87 -9.11 4.02
C GLN A 47 16.51 -9.32 4.69
N ILE A 48 15.44 -9.31 3.91
CA ILE A 48 14.07 -9.52 4.39
C ILE A 48 13.92 -10.95 4.92
N PHE A 49 14.39 -11.95 4.19
CA PHE A 49 14.32 -13.35 4.61
C PHE A 49 15.13 -13.61 5.87
N LYS A 50 16.33 -13.03 5.97
CA LYS A 50 17.17 -13.14 7.16
C LYS A 50 16.51 -12.53 8.40
N ALA A 51 15.88 -11.37 8.26
CA ALA A 51 15.12 -10.75 9.35
C ALA A 51 13.91 -11.61 9.74
N ASN A 52 13.18 -12.14 8.76
CA ASN A 52 12.04 -13.01 9.00
C ASN A 52 12.44 -14.32 9.70
N ASP A 53 13.59 -14.91 9.36
CA ASP A 53 14.10 -16.11 10.05
C ASP A 53 14.37 -15.84 11.54
N ILE A 54 14.86 -14.66 11.88
CA ILE A 54 15.06 -14.26 13.28
C ILE A 54 13.70 -14.17 13.99
N ASP A 55 12.72 -13.51 13.39
CA ASP A 55 11.36 -13.38 13.92
C ASP A 55 10.69 -14.74 14.10
N MET A 56 10.85 -15.65 13.14
CA MET A 56 10.31 -17.01 13.19
C MET A 56 10.88 -17.79 14.38
N ARG A 57 12.19 -17.76 14.57
CA ARG A 57 12.85 -18.43 15.70
C ARG A 57 12.39 -17.89 17.04
N GLN A 58 12.22 -16.58 17.13
CA GLN A 58 11.72 -15.95 18.35
C GLN A 58 10.27 -16.34 18.64
N ALA A 59 9.42 -16.33 17.63
CA ALA A 59 8.03 -16.72 17.74
C ALA A 59 7.86 -18.20 18.15
N GLU A 60 8.72 -19.10 17.63
CA GLU A 60 8.75 -20.50 18.04
C GLU A 60 9.13 -20.66 19.51
N LYS A 61 10.13 -19.92 19.99
CA LYS A 61 10.54 -19.92 21.40
C LYS A 61 9.43 -19.43 22.33
N GLU A 62 8.65 -18.47 21.87
CA GLU A 62 7.50 -17.91 22.61
C GLU A 62 6.25 -18.80 22.54
N GLY A 63 6.31 -19.92 21.81
CA GLY A 63 5.22 -20.87 21.70
C GLY A 63 4.06 -20.42 20.82
N LEU A 64 4.34 -19.59 19.80
CA LEU A 64 3.32 -19.13 18.87
C LEU A 64 2.65 -20.32 18.16
N ALA A 65 1.32 -20.30 18.06
CA ALA A 65 0.55 -21.39 17.44
C ALA A 65 0.91 -21.56 15.95
N ALA A 66 0.86 -22.79 15.46
CA ALA A 66 1.24 -23.14 14.09
C ALA A 66 0.54 -22.30 13.00
N PRO A 67 -0.77 -21.99 13.06
CA PRO A 67 -1.41 -21.10 12.10
C PRO A 67 -0.84 -19.68 12.08
N ALA A 68 -0.44 -19.16 13.24
CA ALA A 68 0.16 -17.84 13.37
C ALA A 68 1.59 -17.84 12.82
N LEU A 69 2.38 -18.89 13.12
CA LEU A 69 3.72 -19.08 12.52
C LEU A 69 3.66 -19.15 10.99
N LYS A 70 2.68 -19.85 10.44
CA LYS A 70 2.49 -19.92 8.99
C LYS A 70 2.20 -18.56 8.35
N ARG A 71 1.46 -17.71 9.06
CA ARG A 71 1.18 -16.33 8.61
C ARG A 71 2.39 -15.41 8.74
N LEU A 72 3.19 -15.60 9.79
CA LEU A 72 4.41 -14.82 10.03
C LEU A 72 5.50 -15.13 9.00
N LYS A 73 5.60 -16.37 8.55
CA LYS A 73 6.62 -16.81 7.59
C LYS A 73 6.53 -16.01 6.30
N PHE A 74 7.62 -15.39 5.92
CA PHE A 74 7.77 -14.65 4.66
C PHE A 74 8.91 -15.24 3.85
N ASP A 75 8.57 -16.01 2.84
CA ASP A 75 9.49 -16.74 1.97
C ASP A 75 9.50 -16.19 0.53
N GLU A 76 10.29 -16.80 -0.32
CA GLU A 76 10.43 -16.40 -1.72
C GLU A 76 9.10 -16.45 -2.48
N HIS A 77 8.25 -17.43 -2.20
CA HIS A 77 6.92 -17.53 -2.80
C HIS A 77 6.03 -16.32 -2.44
N LYS A 78 5.97 -15.97 -1.15
CA LYS A 78 5.21 -14.79 -0.70
C LYS A 78 5.77 -13.49 -1.24
N LEU A 79 7.08 -13.37 -1.32
CA LEU A 79 7.72 -12.21 -1.95
C LEU A 79 7.31 -12.09 -3.42
N GLY A 80 7.33 -13.20 -4.15
CA GLY A 80 6.89 -13.26 -5.55
C GLY A 80 5.45 -12.81 -5.72
N ASP A 81 4.55 -13.30 -4.86
CA ASP A 81 3.13 -12.92 -4.87
C ASP A 81 2.92 -11.43 -4.60
N VAL A 82 3.63 -10.88 -3.62
CA VAL A 82 3.56 -9.44 -3.29
C VAL A 82 4.05 -8.60 -4.47
N CYS A 83 5.19 -8.95 -5.06
CA CYS A 83 5.73 -8.22 -6.21
C CYS A 83 4.81 -8.31 -7.43
N ALA A 84 4.27 -9.50 -7.72
CA ALA A 84 3.30 -9.68 -8.79
C ALA A 84 2.03 -8.85 -8.55
N GLY A 85 1.54 -8.80 -7.32
CA GLY A 85 0.40 -7.96 -6.95
C GLY A 85 0.65 -6.47 -7.16
N LEU A 86 1.84 -5.97 -6.82
CA LEU A 86 2.24 -4.59 -7.07
C LEU A 86 2.31 -4.26 -8.56
N GLU A 87 2.86 -5.16 -9.37
CA GLU A 87 2.95 -5.02 -10.81
C GLU A 87 1.57 -5.04 -11.49
N GLN A 88 0.69 -5.94 -11.05
CA GLN A 88 -0.70 -6.00 -11.51
C GLN A 88 -1.45 -4.72 -11.17
N LEU A 89 -1.29 -4.22 -9.96
CA LEU A 89 -1.90 -2.96 -9.52
C LEU A 89 -1.42 -1.77 -10.38
N ALA A 90 -0.12 -1.71 -10.69
CA ALA A 90 0.45 -0.68 -11.55
C ALA A 90 -0.05 -0.76 -13.00
N ALA A 91 -0.46 -1.95 -13.47
CA ALA A 91 -1.00 -2.16 -14.81
C ALA A 91 -2.51 -1.91 -14.93
N MET A 92 -3.22 -1.80 -13.79
CA MET A 92 -4.65 -1.49 -13.79
C MET A 92 -4.91 -0.05 -14.20
N ASP A 93 -6.06 0.17 -14.82
CA ASP A 93 -6.54 1.52 -15.10
C ASP A 93 -6.74 2.29 -13.79
N ASP A 94 -6.28 3.55 -13.79
CA ASP A 94 -6.45 4.42 -12.62
C ASP A 94 -7.93 4.81 -12.46
N PRO A 95 -8.60 4.42 -11.36
CA PRO A 95 -9.98 4.78 -11.13
C PRO A 95 -10.18 6.23 -10.71
N ILE A 96 -9.10 6.92 -10.30
CA ILE A 96 -9.17 8.29 -9.80
C ILE A 96 -9.50 9.23 -10.97
N GLY A 97 -10.57 10.02 -10.80
CA GLY A 97 -11.02 10.95 -11.82
C GLY A 97 -11.75 10.31 -13.00
N GLN A 98 -11.94 8.99 -13.00
CA GLN A 98 -12.76 8.33 -14.03
C GLN A 98 -14.21 8.79 -13.94
N GLU A 99 -14.77 9.08 -15.10
CA GLU A 99 -16.18 9.43 -15.23
C GLU A 99 -17.04 8.15 -15.28
N GLN A 100 -17.83 7.93 -14.22
CA GLN A 100 -18.68 6.74 -14.11
C GLN A 100 -20.05 6.95 -14.72
N LEU A 101 -20.57 8.18 -14.67
CA LEU A 101 -21.87 8.55 -15.19
C LEU A 101 -21.81 9.98 -15.74
N ARG A 102 -22.27 10.14 -16.95
CA ARG A 102 -22.48 11.44 -17.58
C ARG A 102 -23.91 11.53 -18.10
N THR A 103 -24.65 12.51 -17.63
CA THR A 103 -26.04 12.72 -18.02
C THR A 103 -26.26 14.17 -18.37
N GLU A 104 -26.81 14.44 -19.52
CA GLU A 104 -27.27 15.77 -19.89
C GLU A 104 -28.69 15.98 -19.33
N LEU A 105 -28.83 16.94 -18.40
CA LEU A 105 -30.10 17.25 -17.73
C LEU A 105 -30.93 18.29 -18.50
N ALA A 106 -30.26 19.15 -19.26
CA ALA A 106 -30.82 20.16 -20.15
C ALA A 106 -29.73 20.57 -21.15
N ASP A 107 -30.09 21.31 -22.19
CA ASP A 107 -29.12 21.80 -23.18
C ASP A 107 -27.96 22.53 -22.51
N GLY A 108 -26.75 21.97 -22.60
CA GLY A 108 -25.52 22.49 -22.01
C GLY A 108 -25.33 22.22 -20.51
N LEU A 109 -26.30 21.56 -19.83
CA LEU A 109 -26.18 21.16 -18.42
C LEU A 109 -25.85 19.67 -18.33
N VAL A 110 -24.57 19.36 -18.06
CA VAL A 110 -24.07 17.99 -17.97
C VAL A 110 -23.76 17.66 -16.52
N LEU A 111 -24.34 16.56 -16.01
CA LEU A 111 -23.97 15.95 -14.73
C LEU A 111 -22.95 14.85 -14.98
N SER A 112 -21.78 14.93 -14.35
CA SER A 112 -20.81 13.86 -14.40
C SER A 112 -20.51 13.32 -13.00
N HIS A 113 -20.35 12.01 -12.88
CA HIS A 113 -20.00 11.33 -11.65
C HIS A 113 -18.58 10.76 -11.79
N GLN A 114 -17.65 11.31 -11.02
CA GLN A 114 -16.24 10.91 -11.03
C GLN A 114 -15.87 10.24 -9.71
N LEU A 115 -14.92 9.29 -9.77
CA LEU A 115 -14.36 8.68 -8.57
C LEU A 115 -13.27 9.59 -7.99
N PRO A 116 -13.47 10.13 -6.77
CA PRO A 116 -12.43 10.87 -6.07
C PRO A 116 -11.39 9.92 -5.47
N HIS A 117 -10.21 10.43 -5.18
CA HIS A 117 -9.26 9.73 -4.34
C HIS A 117 -9.87 9.51 -2.95
N ARG A 118 -9.95 8.25 -2.53
CA ARG A 118 -10.54 7.89 -1.24
C ARG A 118 -9.59 8.28 -0.12
N ARG A 119 -9.87 9.39 0.55
CA ARG A 119 -9.24 9.71 1.83
C ARG A 119 -9.68 8.65 2.83
N GLY A 120 -8.74 8.10 3.60
CA GLY A 120 -9.02 7.06 4.57
C GLY A 120 -10.27 7.37 5.39
N ARG A 121 -11.14 6.37 5.53
CA ARG A 121 -12.37 6.46 6.31
C ARG A 121 -12.01 6.88 7.74
N ARG A 122 -12.60 7.96 8.21
CA ARG A 122 -12.71 8.17 9.65
C ARG A 122 -13.75 7.19 10.13
N ASP A 123 -13.31 6.10 10.71
CA ASP A 123 -14.21 5.31 11.53
C ASP A 123 -14.44 6.15 12.81
N LEU A 124 -15.67 6.59 12.95
CA LEU A 124 -16.16 7.22 14.18
C LEU A 124 -16.25 6.16 15.27
#